data_9828638c74c61f614fc0230f60a91fd5
#
_entry.id   9828638c74c61f614fc0230f60a91fd5
#
_cell.length_a   1.000
_cell.length_b   1.000
_cell.length_c   1.000
_cell.angle_alpha   90.00
_cell.angle_beta   90.00
_cell.angle_gamma   90.00
#
_symmetry.space_group_name_H-M   'P 1'
#
loop_
_entity.id
_entity.type
_entity.pdbx_description
1 polymer ?
#
loop_
_entity_poly.entity_id
_entity_poly.type
_entity_poly.pdbx_seq_one_letter_code
_entity_poly.pdbx_strand_id
1 'polypeptide(L)'
;MPFAKILSNILPFGKAWLGFIFLLLFTSCSKEEKSYYDAIPSQSKAIVRVASVDRATAALELFMGDGIMSSTERTGVDITSPVYLFVAPDGSLGVCAKVMDDDDIDGLISAHAKAGKASEAKEIKDCRYAVVNRNFLVAYNEDALVAIGPILASDEQKMAKRMMRYLTLDPERGIGATDIFKELENAKSPVSLIASISVMPKKLIVPFLIGTPTGTSTDDVLLKADVNVNDSVLTLMGRTTSDNILIRQGIENAMNILAKGNREDIIHVMESNKDFMTMLNSGGFREKLQKVQGRMLITQSGNNTEIETLQDADEKALMKVVVDLKSLDKDVLSIFEPFLGGLSKIEYEVR
;
A
#
# COMPACT_ATOMS: atom_id res chain seq x y z
N MET A 1 41.52 49.59 -39.43
CA MET A 1 40.24 49.30 -38.72
C MET A 1 39.38 48.27 -39.45
N PRO A 2 39.72 46.96 -39.37
CA PRO A 2 38.80 45.95 -39.92
C PRO A 2 38.17 45.02 -38.84
N PHE A 3 38.50 45.20 -37.55
CA PHE A 3 37.99 44.28 -36.51
C PHE A 3 36.56 44.56 -36.05
N ALA A 4 36.06 45.75 -36.16
CA ALA A 4 34.72 46.14 -35.72
C ALA A 4 33.59 45.64 -36.64
N LYS A 5 33.90 45.32 -37.91
CA LYS A 5 32.91 44.86 -38.90
C LYS A 5 32.70 43.33 -38.85
N ILE A 6 33.63 42.60 -38.26
CA ILE A 6 33.51 41.13 -38.09
C ILE A 6 32.66 40.78 -36.84
N LEU A 7 32.70 41.63 -35.80
CA LEU A 7 31.90 41.37 -34.57
C LEU A 7 30.41 41.70 -34.77
N SER A 8 30.05 42.56 -35.69
CA SER A 8 28.61 42.93 -35.90
C SER A 8 27.83 41.84 -36.64
N ASN A 9 28.50 40.95 -37.37
CA ASN A 9 27.86 39.87 -38.10
C ASN A 9 27.72 38.54 -37.29
N ILE A 10 28.30 38.47 -36.09
CA ILE A 10 28.23 37.30 -35.19
C ILE A 10 27.15 37.52 -34.09
N LEU A 11 26.71 38.76 -33.90
CA LEU A 11 25.81 39.11 -32.81
C LEU A 11 24.36 38.60 -32.85
N PRO A 12 23.72 38.26 -34.00
CA PRO A 12 22.39 37.70 -33.94
C PRO A 12 22.38 36.27 -33.37
N PHE A 13 23.46 35.50 -33.56
CA PHE A 13 23.57 34.14 -33.00
C PHE A 13 23.96 34.12 -31.53
N GLY A 14 24.76 35.09 -31.07
CA GLY A 14 25.19 35.17 -29.66
C GLY A 14 24.07 35.49 -28.67
N LYS A 15 23.08 36.29 -29.08
CA LYS A 15 21.92 36.64 -28.23
C LYS A 15 20.94 35.47 -28.07
N ALA A 16 20.75 34.68 -29.11
CA ALA A 16 19.93 33.47 -29.04
C ALA A 16 20.59 32.38 -28.17
N TRP A 17 21.90 32.28 -28.23
CA TRP A 17 22.67 31.31 -27.41
C TRP A 17 22.74 31.73 -25.94
N LEU A 18 22.89 33.02 -25.64
CA LEU A 18 22.79 33.51 -24.26
C LEU A 18 21.39 33.35 -23.68
N GLY A 19 20.34 33.52 -24.49
CA GLY A 19 18.96 33.25 -24.10
C GLY A 19 18.73 31.76 -23.84
N PHE A 20 19.34 30.86 -24.63
CA PHE A 20 19.25 29.41 -24.44
C PHE A 20 20.03 28.93 -23.24
N ILE A 21 21.24 29.49 -22.99
CA ILE A 21 22.02 29.20 -21.75
C ILE A 21 21.28 29.77 -20.52
N PHE A 22 20.65 30.93 -20.62
CA PHE A 22 19.85 31.50 -19.53
C PHE A 22 18.58 30.68 -19.27
N LEU A 23 17.94 30.14 -20.32
CA LEU A 23 16.81 29.19 -20.18
C LEU A 23 17.24 27.86 -19.53
N LEU A 24 18.44 27.34 -19.84
CA LEU A 24 18.99 26.15 -19.23
C LEU A 24 19.38 26.35 -17.76
N LEU A 25 19.69 27.59 -17.34
CA LEU A 25 19.97 27.91 -15.94
C LEU A 25 18.69 28.01 -15.08
N PHE A 26 17.52 28.17 -15.71
CA PHE A 26 16.23 28.10 -15.02
C PHE A 26 15.62 26.68 -15.00
N THR A 27 16.22 25.69 -15.66
CA THR A 27 16.01 24.30 -15.34
C THR A 27 16.86 23.89 -14.11
N SER A 28 16.95 24.81 -13.14
CA SER A 28 17.41 24.50 -11.79
C SER A 28 16.49 23.41 -11.28
N CYS A 29 17.04 22.27 -10.96
CA CYS A 29 16.39 21.23 -10.18
C CYS A 29 15.46 21.92 -9.17
N SER A 30 14.16 21.89 -9.42
CA SER A 30 13.20 22.01 -8.34
C SER A 30 13.53 20.81 -7.46
N LYS A 31 14.19 21.01 -6.32
CA LYS A 31 14.20 20.00 -5.27
C LYS A 31 12.73 19.62 -5.12
N GLU A 32 12.39 18.39 -5.37
CA GLU A 32 11.04 17.91 -5.08
C GLU A 32 10.78 18.29 -3.63
N GLU A 33 9.71 19.06 -3.42
CA GLU A 33 9.33 19.50 -2.09
C GLU A 33 8.99 18.27 -1.28
N LYS A 34 9.61 18.10 -0.13
CA LYS A 34 9.44 16.93 0.70
C LYS A 34 8.00 16.83 1.17
N SER A 35 7.38 15.71 0.90
CA SER A 35 6.04 15.38 1.37
C SER A 35 6.09 14.52 2.63
N TYR A 36 5.08 14.63 3.49
CA TYR A 36 5.02 13.84 4.73
C TYR A 36 5.10 12.32 4.49
N TYR A 37 4.55 11.84 3.39
CA TYR A 37 4.59 10.42 3.02
C TYR A 37 5.98 9.93 2.60
N ASP A 38 6.95 10.83 2.33
CA ASP A 38 8.34 10.44 2.09
C ASP A 38 8.99 9.81 3.34
N ALA A 39 8.36 9.97 4.50
CA ALA A 39 8.71 9.21 5.71
C ALA A 39 8.37 7.70 5.62
N ILE A 40 7.64 7.26 4.58
CA ILE A 40 7.39 5.84 4.33
C ILE A 40 8.52 5.28 3.48
N PRO A 41 9.20 4.19 3.90
CA PRO A 41 10.27 3.59 3.10
C PRO A 41 9.77 3.09 1.74
N SER A 42 10.50 3.38 0.66
CA SER A 42 10.16 2.92 -0.70
C SER A 42 10.08 1.39 -0.84
N GLN A 43 10.74 0.65 0.05
CA GLN A 43 10.72 -0.81 0.09
C GLN A 43 9.61 -1.37 1.00
N SER A 44 8.61 -0.57 1.37
CA SER A 44 7.46 -1.04 2.13
C SER A 44 6.71 -2.12 1.35
N LYS A 45 6.35 -3.21 2.04
CA LYS A 45 5.73 -4.38 1.43
C LYS A 45 4.23 -4.19 1.15
N ALA A 46 3.59 -3.31 1.87
CA ALA A 46 2.20 -2.92 1.67
C ALA A 46 1.99 -1.48 2.09
N ILE A 47 1.09 -0.79 1.40
CA ILE A 47 0.66 0.56 1.73
C ILE A 47 -0.84 0.65 1.49
N VAL A 48 -1.55 1.12 2.50
CA VAL A 48 -2.99 1.41 2.43
C VAL A 48 -3.17 2.90 2.60
N ARG A 49 -3.72 3.55 1.59
CA ARG A 49 -4.13 4.96 1.63
C ARG A 49 -5.53 5.07 2.17
N VAL A 50 -5.71 5.86 3.20
CA VAL A 50 -7.01 6.14 3.84
C VAL A 50 -7.30 7.63 3.70
N ALA A 51 -8.26 7.97 2.84
CA ALA A 51 -8.63 9.36 2.53
C ALA A 51 -9.97 9.80 3.18
N SER A 52 -10.62 8.92 3.94
CA SER A 52 -11.84 9.24 4.69
C SER A 52 -11.46 9.67 6.10
N VAL A 53 -11.94 10.82 6.55
CA VAL A 53 -11.66 11.38 7.89
C VAL A 53 -11.99 10.38 9.00
N ASP A 54 -13.18 9.77 8.98
CA ASP A 54 -13.60 8.81 10.01
C ASP A 54 -12.68 7.59 10.08
N ARG A 55 -12.26 7.08 8.91
CA ARG A 55 -11.37 5.91 8.81
C ARG A 55 -9.92 6.27 9.13
N ALA A 56 -9.48 7.49 8.79
CA ALA A 56 -8.16 8.00 9.16
C ALA A 56 -8.04 8.14 10.68
N THR A 57 -9.08 8.67 11.32
CA THR A 57 -9.18 8.73 12.78
C THR A 57 -9.05 7.34 13.40
N ALA A 58 -9.85 6.37 12.95
CA ALA A 58 -9.79 5.00 13.44
C ALA A 58 -8.41 4.34 13.20
N ALA A 59 -7.77 4.62 12.06
CA ALA A 59 -6.43 4.12 11.78
C ALA A 59 -5.38 4.69 12.75
N LEU A 60 -5.45 5.98 13.08
CA LEU A 60 -4.55 6.61 14.03
C LEU A 60 -4.80 6.10 15.47
N GLU A 61 -6.06 5.93 15.87
CA GLU A 61 -6.41 5.41 17.19
C GLU A 61 -5.88 3.99 17.43
N LEU A 62 -5.78 3.18 16.39
CA LEU A 62 -5.18 1.84 16.49
C LEU A 62 -3.73 1.89 17.01
N PHE A 63 -2.95 2.89 16.62
CA PHE A 63 -1.54 3.04 17.00
C PHE A 63 -1.36 3.94 18.24
N MET A 64 -2.16 4.97 18.36
CA MET A 64 -2.01 5.97 19.41
C MET A 64 -2.91 5.70 20.62
N GLY A 65 -3.93 4.86 20.48
CA GLY A 65 -4.89 4.48 21.52
C GLY A 65 -6.25 5.15 21.38
N ASP A 66 -7.26 4.44 21.90
CA ASP A 66 -8.65 4.89 21.83
C ASP A 66 -8.85 6.26 22.48
N GLY A 67 -9.63 7.09 21.80
CA GLY A 67 -10.04 8.41 22.30
C GLY A 67 -8.98 9.51 22.14
N ILE A 68 -7.82 9.23 21.57
CA ILE A 68 -6.80 10.25 21.27
C ILE A 68 -7.34 11.28 20.27
N MET A 69 -8.05 10.80 19.26
CA MET A 69 -8.57 11.65 18.17
C MET A 69 -9.99 12.19 18.47
N SER A 70 -10.66 11.65 19.50
CA SER A 70 -12.01 12.07 19.90
C SER A 70 -12.02 13.24 20.91
N SER A 71 -10.84 13.68 21.37
CA SER A 71 -10.75 14.84 22.25
C SER A 71 -11.14 16.10 21.48
N THR A 72 -11.81 17.02 22.14
CA THR A 72 -12.07 18.38 21.65
C THR A 72 -10.78 19.22 21.53
N GLU A 73 -9.66 18.65 21.93
CA GLU A 73 -8.33 19.24 21.85
C GLU A 73 -7.74 19.05 20.46
N ARG A 74 -6.95 20.01 20.04
CA ARG A 74 -6.20 19.93 18.79
C ARG A 74 -5.20 18.78 18.88
N THR A 75 -5.20 17.94 17.87
CA THR A 75 -4.31 16.75 17.86
C THR A 75 -2.97 17.01 17.18
N GLY A 76 -2.84 18.16 16.50
CA GLY A 76 -1.65 18.49 15.69
C GLY A 76 -1.52 17.68 14.40
N VAL A 77 -2.44 16.73 14.12
CA VAL A 77 -2.43 15.89 12.92
C VAL A 77 -3.47 16.38 11.93
N ASP A 78 -3.08 16.51 10.66
CA ASP A 78 -3.98 16.84 9.56
C ASP A 78 -4.74 15.60 9.07
N ILE A 79 -5.91 15.35 9.67
CA ILE A 79 -6.78 14.23 9.27
C ILE A 79 -7.54 14.48 7.96
N THR A 80 -7.46 15.67 7.37
CA THR A 80 -8.05 15.98 6.06
C THR A 80 -7.14 15.52 4.92
N SER A 81 -5.85 15.40 5.17
CA SER A 81 -4.89 14.73 4.31
C SER A 81 -4.98 13.21 4.46
N PRO A 82 -4.67 12.43 3.41
CA PRO A 82 -4.66 10.98 3.51
C PRO A 82 -3.72 10.47 4.61
N VAL A 83 -4.18 9.47 5.37
CA VAL A 83 -3.34 8.71 6.30
C VAL A 83 -2.92 7.42 5.62
N TYR A 84 -1.66 7.04 5.79
CA TYR A 84 -1.10 5.83 5.17
C TYR A 84 -0.77 4.80 6.25
N LEU A 85 -1.37 3.61 6.14
CA LEU A 85 -0.91 2.42 6.85
C LEU A 85 0.13 1.72 5.99
N PHE A 86 1.21 1.19 6.56
CA PHE A 86 2.22 0.49 5.80
C PHE A 86 2.82 -0.70 6.55
N VAL A 87 3.33 -1.66 5.77
CA VAL A 87 4.17 -2.74 6.27
C VAL A 87 5.60 -2.43 5.88
N ALA A 88 6.43 -2.14 6.86
CA ALA A 88 7.85 -1.85 6.64
C ALA A 88 8.61 -3.08 6.09
N PRO A 89 9.83 -2.92 5.53
CA PRO A 89 10.59 -4.03 4.97
C PRO A 89 10.86 -5.20 5.93
N ASP A 90 10.90 -4.93 7.23
CA ASP A 90 11.08 -5.94 8.28
C ASP A 90 9.78 -6.57 8.78
N GLY A 91 8.64 -6.20 8.21
CA GLY A 91 7.32 -6.69 8.59
C GLY A 91 6.64 -5.90 9.71
N SER A 92 7.28 -4.87 10.27
CA SER A 92 6.63 -3.99 11.25
C SER A 92 5.47 -3.22 10.62
N LEU A 93 4.38 -3.07 11.37
CA LEU A 93 3.24 -2.27 10.97
C LEU A 93 3.48 -0.81 11.34
N GLY A 94 3.14 0.10 10.44
CA GLY A 94 3.27 1.52 10.66
C GLY A 94 2.08 2.32 10.16
N VAL A 95 1.95 3.54 10.68
CA VAL A 95 1.05 4.57 10.17
C VAL A 95 1.87 5.83 9.93
N CYS A 96 1.54 6.55 8.85
CA CYS A 96 2.12 7.85 8.52
C CYS A 96 0.99 8.86 8.30
N ALA A 97 1.10 10.00 8.93
CA ALA A 97 0.15 11.10 8.83
C ALA A 97 0.87 12.44 8.69
N LYS A 98 0.19 13.41 8.10
CA LYS A 98 0.70 14.78 7.97
C LYS A 98 0.58 15.51 9.30
N VAL A 99 1.65 16.20 9.69
CA VAL A 99 1.64 17.10 10.85
C VAL A 99 1.13 18.46 10.39
N MET A 100 0.28 19.04 11.20
CA MET A 100 -0.23 20.41 11.05
C MET A 100 0.39 21.34 12.09
N ASP A 101 0.61 20.82 13.30
CA ASP A 101 1.18 21.53 14.42
C ASP A 101 1.84 20.53 15.38
N ASP A 102 3.17 20.56 15.47
CA ASP A 102 3.94 19.62 16.27
C ASP A 102 3.93 19.98 17.78
N ASP A 103 3.67 21.23 18.12
CA ASP A 103 3.47 21.64 19.53
C ASP A 103 2.14 21.10 20.08
N ASP A 104 1.09 21.02 19.26
CA ASP A 104 -0.17 20.38 19.63
C ASP A 104 0.04 18.85 19.85
N ILE A 105 0.91 18.20 19.05
CA ILE A 105 1.28 16.79 19.28
C ILE A 105 2.04 16.63 20.60
N ASP A 106 2.95 17.53 20.93
CA ASP A 106 3.65 17.53 22.23
C ASP A 106 2.67 17.66 23.39
N GLY A 107 1.70 18.56 23.27
CA GLY A 107 0.63 18.71 24.26
C GLY A 107 -0.15 17.41 24.45
N LEU A 108 -0.50 16.76 23.34
CA LEU A 108 -1.23 15.49 23.34
C LEU A 108 -0.39 14.36 24.00
N ILE A 109 0.87 14.19 23.62
CA ILE A 109 1.75 13.19 24.20
C ILE A 109 1.95 13.45 25.71
N SER A 110 2.16 14.70 26.10
CA SER A 110 2.32 15.08 27.52
C SER A 110 1.07 14.79 28.33
N ALA A 111 -0.13 15.04 27.79
CA ALA A 111 -1.38 14.68 28.44
C ALA A 111 -1.51 13.16 28.64
N HIS A 112 -1.13 12.38 27.62
CA HIS A 112 -1.11 10.92 27.69
C HIS A 112 -0.04 10.37 28.65
N ALA A 113 1.12 11.02 28.73
CA ALA A 113 2.15 10.66 29.70
C ALA A 113 1.66 10.86 31.14
N LYS A 114 1.00 11.99 31.43
CA LYS A 114 0.37 12.23 32.75
C LYS A 114 -0.71 11.21 33.07
N ALA A 115 -1.43 10.72 32.09
CA ALA A 115 -2.42 9.66 32.23
C ALA A 115 -1.82 8.23 32.31
N GLY A 116 -0.50 8.08 32.22
CA GLY A 116 0.21 6.79 32.26
C GLY A 116 0.02 5.93 30.97
N LYS A 117 -0.47 6.55 29.89
CA LYS A 117 -0.70 5.91 28.59
C LYS A 117 0.48 6.09 27.63
N ALA A 118 1.36 7.04 27.87
CA ALA A 118 2.56 7.27 27.08
C ALA A 118 3.79 7.49 27.96
N SER A 119 4.99 7.38 27.38
CA SER A 119 6.22 7.94 27.98
C SER A 119 6.27 9.46 27.73
N GLU A 120 7.07 10.17 28.52
CA GLU A 120 7.45 11.54 28.15
C GLU A 120 8.12 11.54 26.77
N ALA A 121 7.89 12.61 26.01
CA ALA A 121 8.55 12.79 24.71
C ALA A 121 10.07 12.94 24.90
N LYS A 122 10.81 12.27 24.05
CA LYS A 122 12.29 12.34 23.96
C LYS A 122 12.67 12.94 22.62
N GLU A 123 13.69 13.76 22.61
CA GLU A 123 14.18 14.42 21.41
C GLU A 123 15.43 13.71 20.86
N ILE A 124 15.50 13.52 19.55
CA ILE A 124 16.70 13.08 18.82
C ILE A 124 16.83 13.95 17.57
N LYS A 125 17.83 14.86 17.54
CA LYS A 125 17.98 15.88 16.50
C LYS A 125 16.69 16.72 16.39
N ASP A 126 16.16 16.87 15.19
CA ASP A 126 14.95 17.65 14.90
C ASP A 126 13.64 16.82 14.96
N CYS A 127 13.70 15.63 15.59
CA CYS A 127 12.56 14.73 15.73
C CYS A 127 12.28 14.42 17.20
N ARG A 128 11.02 14.31 17.55
CA ARG A 128 10.56 13.88 18.87
C ARG A 128 9.93 12.49 18.78
N TYR A 129 10.02 11.73 19.87
CA TYR A 129 9.39 10.42 19.94
C TYR A 129 8.91 10.07 21.34
N ALA A 130 7.90 9.23 21.43
CA ALA A 130 7.38 8.66 22.66
C ALA A 130 6.91 7.22 22.46
N VAL A 131 6.90 6.42 23.51
CA VAL A 131 6.25 5.10 23.51
C VAL A 131 4.81 5.30 24.01
N VAL A 132 3.85 4.87 23.19
CA VAL A 132 2.42 5.00 23.48
C VAL A 132 1.83 3.60 23.68
N ASN A 133 0.89 3.46 24.62
CA ASN A 133 0.26 2.18 24.96
C ASN A 133 1.27 1.04 25.24
N ARG A 134 2.46 1.37 25.71
CA ARG A 134 3.57 0.45 26.07
C ARG A 134 4.23 -0.28 24.92
N ASN A 135 3.69 -0.28 23.71
CA ASN A 135 4.18 -1.11 22.61
C ASN A 135 4.15 -0.44 21.23
N PHE A 136 3.72 0.82 21.12
CA PHE A 136 3.84 1.59 19.90
C PHE A 136 4.83 2.74 20.08
N LEU A 137 5.72 2.90 19.14
CA LEU A 137 6.62 4.05 19.08
C LEU A 137 6.05 5.06 18.10
N VAL A 138 5.77 6.26 18.58
CA VAL A 138 5.35 7.41 17.79
C VAL A 138 6.53 8.35 17.67
N ALA A 139 6.89 8.77 16.47
CA ALA A 139 7.91 9.77 16.19
C ALA A 139 7.37 10.80 15.21
N TYR A 140 7.76 12.06 15.37
CA TYR A 140 7.25 13.17 14.56
C TYR A 140 8.25 14.31 14.45
N ASN A 141 8.04 15.13 13.44
CA ASN A 141 8.66 16.42 13.19
C ASN A 141 7.63 17.39 12.62
N GLU A 142 8.03 18.55 12.13
CA GLU A 142 7.14 19.57 11.54
C GLU A 142 6.32 19.06 10.35
N ASP A 143 6.79 18.05 9.60
CA ASP A 143 6.16 17.57 8.36
C ASP A 143 5.27 16.34 8.58
N ALA A 144 5.78 15.36 9.34
CA ALA A 144 5.24 14.02 9.39
C ALA A 144 5.22 13.42 10.79
N LEU A 145 4.17 12.65 11.07
CA LEU A 145 4.06 11.75 12.20
C LEU A 145 4.11 10.31 11.66
N VAL A 146 4.98 9.50 12.26
CA VAL A 146 5.06 8.06 11.98
C VAL A 146 4.90 7.31 13.29
N ALA A 147 4.01 6.31 13.33
CA ALA A 147 3.94 5.37 14.45
C ALA A 147 4.21 3.96 13.97
N ILE A 148 4.95 3.17 14.72
CA ILE A 148 5.29 1.77 14.39
C ILE A 148 5.10 0.89 15.62
N GLY A 149 4.56 -0.30 15.41
CA GLY A 149 4.41 -1.30 16.48
C GLY A 149 3.82 -2.63 15.99
N PRO A 150 3.64 -3.58 16.92
CA PRO A 150 4.11 -3.53 18.30
C PRO A 150 5.63 -3.64 18.42
N ILE A 151 6.22 -2.95 19.41
CA ILE A 151 7.65 -3.02 19.71
C ILE A 151 7.90 -3.66 21.07
N LEU A 152 9.07 -4.29 21.23
CA LEU A 152 9.55 -4.73 22.54
C LEU A 152 10.28 -3.56 23.23
N ALA A 153 10.15 -3.46 24.55
CA ALA A 153 10.83 -2.41 25.34
C ALA A 153 12.35 -2.40 25.14
N SER A 154 12.96 -3.58 24.90
CA SER A 154 14.40 -3.72 24.59
C SER A 154 14.80 -3.07 23.25
N ASP A 155 13.87 -2.87 22.34
CA ASP A 155 14.12 -2.39 20.97
C ASP A 155 13.79 -0.90 20.80
N GLU A 156 13.31 -0.21 21.84
CA GLU A 156 12.88 1.19 21.79
C GLU A 156 13.94 2.09 21.10
N GLN A 157 15.16 2.07 21.59
CA GLN A 157 16.22 2.96 21.03
C GLN A 157 16.56 2.64 19.58
N LYS A 158 16.58 1.35 19.23
CA LYS A 158 16.86 0.90 17.87
C LYS A 158 15.74 1.35 16.93
N MET A 159 14.49 1.21 17.37
CA MET A 159 13.33 1.61 16.60
C MET A 159 13.26 3.14 16.49
N ALA A 160 13.48 3.90 17.56
CA ALA A 160 13.53 5.35 17.52
C ALA A 160 14.54 5.89 16.51
N LYS A 161 15.77 5.32 16.47
CA LYS A 161 16.77 5.67 15.47
C LYS A 161 16.34 5.31 14.03
N ARG A 162 15.55 4.25 13.85
CA ARG A 162 15.01 3.86 12.55
C ARG A 162 13.94 4.85 12.09
N MET A 163 13.00 5.18 12.96
CA MET A 163 11.91 6.12 12.65
C MET A 163 12.43 7.51 12.36
N MET A 164 13.44 7.96 13.09
CA MET A 164 14.12 9.20 12.78
C MET A 164 14.70 9.18 11.35
N ARG A 165 15.31 8.04 10.93
CA ARG A 165 15.78 7.90 9.54
C ARG A 165 14.64 7.97 8.53
N TYR A 166 13.47 7.44 8.86
CA TYR A 166 12.28 7.56 8.01
C TYR A 166 11.82 9.02 7.90
N LEU A 167 11.69 9.72 9.03
CA LEU A 167 11.31 11.13 9.06
C LEU A 167 12.30 12.06 8.35
N THR A 168 13.56 11.64 8.21
CA THR A 168 14.63 12.44 7.56
C THR A 168 15.06 11.88 6.21
N LEU A 169 14.28 10.97 5.59
CA LEU A 169 14.56 10.48 4.24
C LEU A 169 14.54 11.61 3.22
N ASP A 170 15.47 11.54 2.29
CA ASP A 170 15.40 12.37 1.08
C ASP A 170 14.19 11.93 0.23
N PRO A 171 13.47 12.83 -0.43
CA PRO A 171 12.31 12.50 -1.27
C PRO A 171 12.59 11.40 -2.30
N GLU A 172 13.79 11.38 -2.90
CA GLU A 172 14.20 10.35 -3.86
C GLU A 172 14.27 8.93 -3.28
N ARG A 173 14.32 8.80 -1.96
CA ARG A 173 14.41 7.52 -1.23
C ARG A 173 13.12 7.17 -0.50
N GLY A 174 12.18 8.10 -0.45
CA GLY A 174 10.85 7.92 0.09
C GLY A 174 9.94 7.16 -0.88
N ILE A 175 8.77 6.80 -0.41
CA ILE A 175 7.79 6.08 -1.22
C ILE A 175 7.25 6.94 -2.37
N GLY A 176 7.19 8.26 -2.19
CA GLY A 176 6.72 9.22 -3.20
C GLY A 176 7.49 9.17 -4.51
N ALA A 177 8.77 8.76 -4.48
CA ALA A 177 9.58 8.59 -5.68
C ALA A 177 9.15 7.39 -6.55
N THR A 178 8.34 6.47 -6.04
CA THR A 178 7.92 5.27 -6.78
C THR A 178 6.69 5.54 -7.64
N ASP A 179 6.69 5.04 -8.89
CA ASP A 179 5.54 5.20 -9.79
C ASP A 179 4.28 4.52 -9.24
N ILE A 180 4.47 3.43 -8.52
CA ILE A 180 3.39 2.69 -7.86
C ILE A 180 2.67 3.57 -6.83
N PHE A 181 3.42 4.33 -6.04
CA PHE A 181 2.83 5.22 -5.04
C PHE A 181 2.07 6.38 -5.70
N LYS A 182 2.57 6.93 -6.80
CA LYS A 182 1.88 7.99 -7.55
C LYS A 182 0.49 7.54 -8.03
N GLU A 183 0.36 6.27 -8.42
CA GLU A 183 -0.96 5.71 -8.75
C GLU A 183 -1.87 5.64 -7.51
N LEU A 184 -1.33 5.24 -6.35
CA LEU A 184 -2.07 5.17 -5.09
C LEU A 184 -2.51 6.56 -4.61
N GLU A 185 -1.62 7.56 -4.72
CA GLU A 185 -1.90 8.94 -4.34
C GLU A 185 -3.08 9.51 -5.15
N ASN A 186 -3.15 9.19 -6.44
CA ASN A 186 -4.21 9.63 -7.35
C ASN A 186 -5.48 8.77 -7.27
N ALA A 187 -5.54 7.76 -6.40
CA ALA A 187 -6.73 6.93 -6.24
C ALA A 187 -7.93 7.75 -5.73
N LYS A 188 -9.10 7.50 -6.32
CA LYS A 188 -10.34 8.22 -5.99
C LYS A 188 -11.12 7.54 -4.86
N SER A 189 -10.80 6.29 -4.58
CA SER A 189 -11.47 5.51 -3.54
C SER A 189 -11.12 6.05 -2.15
N PRO A 190 -12.05 6.01 -1.18
CA PRO A 190 -11.77 6.38 0.21
C PRO A 190 -10.67 5.55 0.86
N VAL A 191 -10.52 4.30 0.43
CA VAL A 191 -9.45 3.40 0.85
C VAL A 191 -8.92 2.66 -0.36
N SER A 192 -7.62 2.75 -0.59
CA SER A 192 -6.93 2.03 -1.67
C SER A 192 -5.64 1.42 -1.14
N LEU A 193 -5.22 0.30 -1.71
CA LEU A 193 -4.01 -0.39 -1.28
C LEU A 193 -3.11 -0.78 -2.45
N ILE A 194 -1.83 -0.83 -2.16
CA ILE A 194 -0.82 -1.54 -2.94
C ILE A 194 -0.06 -2.44 -1.98
N ALA A 195 0.01 -3.73 -2.28
CA ALA A 195 0.68 -4.68 -1.42
C ALA A 195 1.39 -5.75 -2.25
N SER A 196 2.61 -6.12 -1.83
CA SER A 196 3.20 -7.39 -2.27
C SER A 196 2.32 -8.53 -1.77
N ILE A 197 2.04 -9.51 -2.62
CA ILE A 197 1.24 -10.67 -2.20
C ILE A 197 1.98 -11.52 -1.16
N SER A 198 3.29 -11.32 -0.97
CA SER A 198 4.09 -11.98 0.06
C SER A 198 3.64 -11.70 1.50
N VAL A 199 2.93 -10.58 1.74
CA VAL A 199 2.36 -10.26 3.06
C VAL A 199 1.10 -11.06 3.37
N MET A 200 0.54 -11.75 2.39
CA MET A 200 -0.68 -12.54 2.54
C MET A 200 -0.38 -13.97 3.01
N PRO A 201 -1.29 -14.59 3.74
CA PRO A 201 -1.19 -16.04 4.02
C PRO A 201 -1.10 -16.85 2.73
N LYS A 202 -0.26 -17.87 2.72
CA LYS A 202 -0.01 -18.72 1.54
C LYS A 202 -1.28 -19.25 0.86
N LYS A 203 -2.31 -19.60 1.64
CA LYS A 203 -3.59 -20.08 1.10
C LYS A 203 -4.35 -19.01 0.31
N LEU A 204 -4.10 -17.72 0.55
CA LEU A 204 -4.77 -16.61 -0.12
C LEU A 204 -3.97 -16.07 -1.33
N ILE A 205 -2.69 -16.42 -1.46
CA ILE A 205 -1.81 -15.91 -2.51
C ILE A 205 -2.17 -16.44 -3.89
N VAL A 206 -2.63 -17.67 -3.95
CA VAL A 206 -2.67 -18.46 -5.20
C VAL A 206 -3.47 -17.81 -6.33
N PRO A 207 -4.67 -17.23 -6.11
CA PRO A 207 -5.40 -16.56 -7.19
C PRO A 207 -4.63 -15.38 -7.81
N PHE A 208 -3.74 -14.75 -7.05
CA PHE A 208 -2.95 -13.60 -7.49
C PHE A 208 -1.73 -13.98 -8.34
N LEU A 209 -1.40 -15.27 -8.41
CA LEU A 209 -0.30 -15.78 -9.23
C LEU A 209 -0.72 -16.15 -10.66
N ILE A 210 -2.00 -16.02 -11.01
CA ILE A 210 -2.50 -16.34 -12.34
C ILE A 210 -1.77 -15.51 -13.39
N GLY A 211 -1.17 -16.19 -14.37
CA GLY A 211 -0.40 -15.56 -15.46
C GLY A 211 1.04 -15.23 -15.10
N THR A 212 1.47 -15.44 -13.86
CA THR A 212 2.89 -15.26 -13.53
C THR A 212 3.73 -16.42 -14.06
N PRO A 213 4.97 -16.17 -14.50
CA PRO A 213 5.90 -17.23 -14.87
C PRO A 213 6.17 -18.20 -13.71
N THR A 214 6.45 -19.47 -14.02
CA THR A 214 6.83 -20.47 -13.00
C THR A 214 8.07 -19.99 -12.23
N GLY A 215 8.03 -20.06 -10.90
CA GLY A 215 9.14 -19.65 -10.04
C GLY A 215 9.17 -18.14 -9.73
N THR A 216 8.14 -17.39 -10.10
CA THR A 216 7.98 -15.97 -9.70
C THR A 216 7.98 -15.86 -8.19
N SER A 217 8.79 -14.95 -7.64
CA SER A 217 8.75 -14.60 -6.22
C SER A 217 7.43 -13.87 -5.89
N THR A 218 6.83 -14.21 -4.77
CA THR A 218 5.65 -13.50 -4.27
C THR A 218 5.94 -12.04 -3.91
N ASP A 219 7.20 -11.70 -3.65
CA ASP A 219 7.62 -10.30 -3.44
C ASP A 219 7.56 -9.47 -4.72
N ASP A 220 7.65 -10.10 -5.90
CA ASP A 220 7.63 -9.44 -7.19
C ASP A 220 6.21 -9.24 -7.75
N VAL A 221 5.19 -9.77 -7.07
CA VAL A 221 3.78 -9.63 -7.50
C VAL A 221 3.07 -8.66 -6.55
N LEU A 222 2.49 -7.63 -7.13
CA LEU A 222 1.81 -6.57 -6.41
C LEU A 222 0.30 -6.64 -6.66
N LEU A 223 -0.48 -6.57 -5.59
CA LEU A 223 -1.91 -6.33 -5.64
C LEU A 223 -2.16 -4.82 -5.54
N LYS A 224 -2.88 -4.26 -6.51
CA LYS A 224 -3.45 -2.91 -6.46
C LYS A 224 -4.94 -3.03 -6.37
N ALA A 225 -5.57 -2.49 -5.34
CA ALA A 225 -7.01 -2.60 -5.17
C ALA A 225 -7.61 -1.41 -4.42
N ASP A 226 -8.83 -1.10 -4.76
CA ASP A 226 -9.74 -0.34 -3.92
C ASP A 226 -10.34 -1.26 -2.87
N VAL A 227 -10.47 -0.76 -1.66
CA VAL A 227 -10.93 -1.52 -0.50
C VAL A 227 -12.28 -1.01 -0.06
N ASN A 228 -13.23 -1.92 0.05
CA ASN A 228 -14.52 -1.64 0.64
C ASN A 228 -14.84 -2.64 1.76
N VAL A 229 -15.40 -2.14 2.84
CA VAL A 229 -15.85 -2.97 3.96
C VAL A 229 -17.34 -2.68 4.18
N ASN A 230 -18.17 -3.68 3.96
CA ASN A 230 -19.59 -3.62 4.24
C ASN A 230 -19.94 -4.73 5.22
N ASP A 231 -20.51 -4.35 6.36
CA ASP A 231 -20.83 -5.26 7.46
C ASP A 231 -19.62 -6.11 7.86
N SER A 232 -19.62 -7.38 7.51
CA SER A 232 -18.55 -8.33 7.82
C SER A 232 -17.79 -8.81 6.57
N VAL A 233 -17.91 -8.10 5.44
CA VAL A 233 -17.25 -8.47 4.18
C VAL A 233 -16.24 -7.43 3.77
N LEU A 234 -14.99 -7.85 3.59
CA LEU A 234 -13.93 -7.07 2.97
C LEU A 234 -13.92 -7.35 1.46
N THR A 235 -14.19 -6.34 0.65
CA THR A 235 -14.12 -6.45 -0.81
C THR A 235 -12.88 -5.70 -1.32
N LEU A 236 -12.04 -6.42 -2.05
CA LEU A 236 -10.88 -5.91 -2.77
C LEU A 236 -11.21 -5.90 -4.27
N MET A 237 -11.29 -4.71 -4.86
CA MET A 237 -11.57 -4.55 -6.30
C MET A 237 -10.32 -4.04 -7.00
N GLY A 238 -9.68 -4.87 -7.81
CA GLY A 238 -8.41 -4.46 -8.37
C GLY A 238 -7.76 -5.45 -9.32
N ARG A 239 -6.45 -5.32 -9.43
CA ARG A 239 -5.62 -6.12 -10.32
C ARG A 239 -4.29 -6.48 -9.69
N THR A 240 -3.70 -7.57 -10.15
CA THR A 240 -2.30 -7.88 -9.91
C THR A 240 -1.41 -7.24 -10.98
N THR A 241 -0.19 -6.91 -10.63
CA THR A 241 0.82 -6.35 -11.51
C THR A 241 2.23 -6.66 -10.98
N SER A 242 3.26 -6.19 -11.66
CA SER A 242 4.65 -6.31 -11.21
C SER A 242 5.48 -5.18 -11.78
N ASP A 243 6.54 -4.78 -11.08
CA ASP A 243 7.57 -3.89 -11.61
C ASP A 243 8.45 -4.62 -12.63
N ASN A 244 8.55 -5.96 -12.52
CA ASN A 244 9.21 -6.79 -13.52
C ASN A 244 8.32 -6.89 -14.77
N ILE A 245 8.88 -6.45 -15.93
CA ILE A 245 8.14 -6.38 -17.19
C ILE A 245 7.66 -7.75 -17.67
N LEU A 246 8.44 -8.82 -17.46
CA LEU A 246 8.07 -10.17 -17.92
C LEU A 246 6.91 -10.73 -17.09
N ILE A 247 6.94 -10.52 -15.78
CA ILE A 247 5.85 -10.94 -14.90
C ILE A 247 4.59 -10.14 -15.23
N ARG A 248 4.71 -8.83 -15.39
CA ARG A 248 3.58 -7.95 -15.74
C ARG A 248 2.93 -8.37 -17.06
N GLN A 249 3.72 -8.61 -18.12
CA GLN A 249 3.21 -9.07 -19.40
C GLN A 249 2.50 -10.43 -19.30
N GLY A 250 3.04 -11.36 -18.51
CA GLY A 250 2.40 -12.64 -18.26
C GLY A 250 1.02 -12.49 -17.61
N ILE A 251 0.92 -11.64 -16.57
CA ILE A 251 -0.33 -11.32 -15.91
C ILE A 251 -1.34 -10.67 -16.89
N GLU A 252 -0.91 -9.65 -17.63
CA GLU A 252 -1.75 -8.94 -18.60
C GLU A 252 -2.27 -9.88 -19.71
N ASN A 253 -1.43 -10.76 -20.22
CA ASN A 253 -1.83 -11.78 -21.19
C ASN A 253 -2.87 -12.74 -20.63
N ALA A 254 -2.66 -13.21 -19.39
CA ALA A 254 -3.63 -14.09 -18.72
C ALA A 254 -4.98 -13.39 -18.52
N MET A 255 -4.97 -12.11 -18.07
CA MET A 255 -6.20 -11.33 -17.91
C MET A 255 -6.94 -11.12 -19.25
N ASN A 256 -6.22 -10.86 -20.34
CA ASN A 256 -6.79 -10.76 -21.68
C ASN A 256 -7.44 -12.09 -22.13
N ILE A 257 -6.83 -13.22 -21.82
CA ILE A 257 -7.37 -14.54 -22.12
C ILE A 257 -8.64 -14.79 -21.29
N LEU A 258 -8.62 -14.46 -20.00
CA LEU A 258 -9.81 -14.56 -19.14
C LEU A 258 -10.95 -13.68 -19.65
N ALA A 259 -10.63 -12.50 -20.19
CA ALA A 259 -11.64 -11.55 -20.68
C ALA A 259 -12.25 -11.95 -22.04
N LYS A 260 -11.46 -12.53 -22.94
CA LYS A 260 -11.82 -12.68 -24.35
C LYS A 260 -11.54 -14.07 -24.94
N GLY A 261 -10.79 -14.90 -24.19
CA GLY A 261 -10.37 -16.21 -24.62
C GLY A 261 -11.54 -17.20 -24.72
N ASN A 262 -11.33 -18.23 -25.52
CA ASN A 262 -12.21 -19.37 -25.50
C ASN A 262 -11.94 -20.22 -24.24
N ARG A 263 -12.79 -21.19 -24.01
CA ARG A 263 -12.74 -22.07 -22.84
C ARG A 263 -11.42 -22.82 -22.72
N GLU A 264 -10.84 -23.30 -23.82
CA GLU A 264 -9.59 -24.06 -23.83
C GLU A 264 -8.41 -23.20 -23.41
N ASP A 265 -8.34 -21.97 -23.90
CA ASP A 265 -7.32 -20.98 -23.50
C ASP A 265 -7.41 -20.64 -22.01
N ILE A 266 -8.61 -20.47 -21.48
CA ILE A 266 -8.85 -20.22 -20.06
C ILE A 266 -8.36 -21.41 -19.21
N ILE A 267 -8.70 -22.64 -19.61
CA ILE A 267 -8.23 -23.87 -18.95
C ILE A 267 -6.70 -23.91 -18.96
N HIS A 268 -6.09 -23.63 -20.11
CA HIS A 268 -4.64 -23.64 -20.26
C HIS A 268 -3.94 -22.63 -19.33
N VAL A 269 -4.44 -21.40 -19.26
CA VAL A 269 -3.91 -20.36 -18.35
C VAL A 269 -4.01 -20.80 -16.90
N MET A 270 -5.13 -21.38 -16.50
CA MET A 270 -5.31 -21.86 -15.13
C MET A 270 -4.41 -23.05 -14.81
N GLU A 271 -4.28 -24.00 -15.73
CA GLU A 271 -3.42 -25.18 -15.57
C GLU A 271 -1.93 -24.84 -15.60
N SER A 272 -1.53 -23.74 -16.21
CA SER A 272 -0.12 -23.30 -16.25
C SER A 272 0.41 -22.89 -14.88
N ASN A 273 -0.45 -22.49 -13.97
CA ASN A 273 -0.08 -22.13 -12.60
C ASN A 273 -0.18 -23.34 -11.66
N LYS A 274 0.97 -23.99 -11.39
CA LYS A 274 1.03 -25.21 -10.55
C LYS A 274 0.53 -24.97 -9.12
N ASP A 275 0.80 -23.80 -8.55
CA ASP A 275 0.40 -23.50 -7.18
C ASP A 275 -1.13 -23.29 -7.11
N PHE A 276 -1.69 -22.60 -8.10
CA PHE A 276 -3.14 -22.50 -8.26
C PHE A 276 -3.78 -23.88 -8.43
N MET A 277 -3.22 -24.72 -9.29
CA MET A 277 -3.68 -26.08 -9.48
C MET A 277 -3.60 -26.93 -8.20
N THR A 278 -2.55 -26.78 -7.42
CA THR A 278 -2.39 -27.49 -6.15
C THR A 278 -3.44 -27.05 -5.12
N MET A 279 -3.74 -25.75 -5.04
CA MET A 279 -4.81 -25.22 -4.17
C MET A 279 -6.19 -25.77 -4.57
N LEU A 280 -6.43 -25.88 -5.87
CA LEU A 280 -7.68 -26.36 -6.42
C LEU A 280 -7.78 -27.90 -6.43
N ASN A 281 -6.72 -28.62 -6.08
CA ASN A 281 -6.58 -30.08 -6.22
C ASN A 281 -7.40 -30.89 -5.19
N SER A 282 -8.51 -30.35 -4.74
CA SER A 282 -9.55 -31.11 -4.05
C SER A 282 -10.43 -31.90 -5.03
N GLY A 283 -9.85 -32.59 -6.01
CA GLY A 283 -10.52 -33.50 -6.95
C GLY A 283 -11.52 -32.82 -7.91
N GLY A 284 -11.35 -33.02 -9.21
CA GLY A 284 -12.34 -32.59 -10.19
C GLY A 284 -12.28 -31.13 -10.65
N PHE A 285 -11.15 -30.42 -10.43
CA PHE A 285 -10.98 -29.03 -10.90
C PHE A 285 -11.28 -28.88 -12.40
N ARG A 286 -10.71 -29.74 -13.23
CA ARG A 286 -10.92 -29.70 -14.68
C ARG A 286 -12.38 -29.91 -15.05
N GLU A 287 -13.08 -30.81 -14.37
CA GLU A 287 -14.52 -31.06 -14.55
C GLU A 287 -15.35 -29.87 -14.09
N LYS A 288 -14.97 -29.21 -13.00
CA LYS A 288 -15.64 -28.00 -12.51
C LYS A 288 -15.43 -26.85 -13.49
N LEU A 289 -14.19 -26.62 -13.93
CA LEU A 289 -13.86 -25.58 -14.91
C LEU A 289 -14.55 -25.81 -16.27
N GLN A 290 -14.76 -27.07 -16.66
CA GLN A 290 -15.54 -27.42 -17.87
C GLN A 290 -17.00 -26.99 -17.81
N LYS A 291 -17.57 -26.74 -16.65
CA LYS A 291 -18.95 -26.26 -16.48
C LYS A 291 -19.07 -24.74 -16.50
N VAL A 292 -17.96 -24.02 -16.35
CA VAL A 292 -17.94 -22.55 -16.33
C VAL A 292 -18.13 -22.01 -17.74
N GLN A 293 -19.00 -21.03 -17.89
CA GLN A 293 -19.23 -20.31 -19.13
C GLN A 293 -18.91 -18.82 -18.91
N GLY A 294 -17.81 -18.35 -19.49
CA GLY A 294 -17.41 -16.95 -19.37
C GLY A 294 -16.74 -16.64 -18.03
N ARG A 295 -17.22 -15.62 -17.33
CA ARG A 295 -16.67 -15.13 -16.07
C ARG A 295 -16.81 -16.15 -14.93
N MET A 296 -15.90 -16.11 -13.97
CA MET A 296 -15.68 -17.17 -13.00
C MET A 296 -15.88 -16.68 -11.56
N LEU A 297 -16.62 -17.45 -10.76
CA LEU A 297 -16.67 -17.34 -9.30
C LEU A 297 -15.93 -18.52 -8.68
N ILE A 298 -14.96 -18.24 -7.83
CA ILE A 298 -14.22 -19.23 -7.04
C ILE A 298 -14.55 -18.99 -5.58
N THR A 299 -15.13 -19.98 -4.92
CA THR A 299 -15.44 -19.92 -3.47
C THR A 299 -14.56 -20.89 -2.71
N GLN A 300 -13.81 -20.39 -1.73
CA GLN A 300 -12.97 -21.16 -0.85
C GLN A 300 -13.58 -21.19 0.54
N SER A 301 -13.90 -22.39 1.03
CA SER A 301 -14.38 -22.63 2.39
C SER A 301 -13.61 -23.78 3.02
N GLY A 302 -12.71 -23.48 3.95
CA GLY A 302 -11.76 -24.45 4.51
C GLY A 302 -10.88 -25.06 3.41
N ASN A 303 -11.00 -26.38 3.27
CA ASN A 303 -10.30 -27.14 2.23
C ASN A 303 -11.15 -27.38 0.97
N ASN A 304 -12.39 -26.88 0.95
CA ASN A 304 -13.28 -27.05 -0.19
C ASN A 304 -13.22 -25.81 -1.09
N THR A 305 -13.02 -26.05 -2.40
CA THR A 305 -13.05 -25.03 -3.44
C THR A 305 -14.15 -25.32 -4.43
N GLU A 306 -15.05 -24.37 -4.62
CA GLU A 306 -16.12 -24.43 -5.61
C GLU A 306 -15.83 -23.43 -6.74
N ILE A 307 -16.19 -23.81 -7.95
CA ILE A 307 -16.01 -22.97 -9.14
C ILE A 307 -17.32 -22.99 -9.91
N GLU A 308 -17.85 -21.80 -10.14
CA GLU A 308 -19.12 -21.58 -10.82
C GLU A 308 -19.01 -20.45 -11.84
N THR A 309 -20.00 -20.35 -12.72
CA THR A 309 -20.14 -19.19 -13.60
C THR A 309 -20.60 -18.00 -12.76
N LEU A 310 -19.87 -16.88 -12.84
CA LEU A 310 -20.28 -15.63 -12.19
C LEU A 310 -21.51 -15.08 -12.90
N GLN A 311 -22.60 -14.96 -12.17
CA GLN A 311 -23.87 -14.47 -12.70
C GLN A 311 -23.99 -12.94 -12.63
N ASP A 312 -24.84 -12.35 -13.41
CA ASP A 312 -24.95 -10.99 -13.94
C ASP A 312 -24.90 -9.77 -13.01
N ALA A 313 -24.75 -9.92 -11.71
CA ALA A 313 -24.76 -8.78 -10.81
C ALA A 313 -23.54 -7.85 -10.94
N ASP A 314 -22.40 -8.38 -11.43
CA ASP A 314 -21.12 -7.63 -11.53
C ASP A 314 -20.61 -7.56 -12.97
N GLU A 315 -21.16 -6.64 -13.75
CA GLU A 315 -20.88 -6.49 -15.21
C GLU A 315 -19.40 -6.26 -15.57
N LYS A 316 -18.53 -6.00 -14.62
CA LYS A 316 -17.11 -5.65 -14.87
C LYS A 316 -16.10 -6.66 -14.34
N ALA A 317 -16.47 -7.57 -13.46
CA ALA A 317 -15.54 -8.55 -12.92
C ALA A 317 -15.27 -9.68 -13.90
N LEU A 318 -13.98 -9.96 -14.17
CA LEU A 318 -13.54 -11.12 -14.96
C LEU A 318 -13.55 -12.38 -14.10
N MET A 319 -13.18 -12.23 -12.84
CA MET A 319 -13.14 -13.30 -11.86
C MET A 319 -13.45 -12.71 -10.49
N LYS A 320 -14.21 -13.44 -9.69
CA LYS A 320 -14.42 -13.16 -8.28
C LYS A 320 -13.95 -14.34 -7.45
N VAL A 321 -13.13 -14.06 -6.44
CA VAL A 321 -12.68 -15.05 -5.45
C VAL A 321 -13.30 -14.68 -4.11
N VAL A 322 -13.99 -15.62 -3.50
CA VAL A 322 -14.63 -15.47 -2.18
C VAL A 322 -13.97 -16.42 -1.22
N VAL A 323 -13.46 -15.90 -0.11
CA VAL A 323 -12.84 -16.68 0.96
C VAL A 323 -13.68 -16.53 2.22
N ASP A 324 -14.20 -17.65 2.73
CA ASP A 324 -14.87 -17.72 4.02
C ASP A 324 -13.83 -17.75 5.13
N LEU A 325 -13.68 -16.63 5.84
CA LEU A 325 -12.71 -16.51 6.93
C LEU A 325 -13.03 -17.43 8.11
N LYS A 326 -14.30 -17.69 8.39
CA LYS A 326 -14.72 -18.58 9.49
C LYS A 326 -14.29 -20.02 9.29
N SER A 327 -13.99 -20.38 8.05
CA SER A 327 -13.52 -21.73 7.67
C SER A 327 -12.00 -21.88 7.70
N LEU A 328 -11.24 -20.78 7.89
CA LEU A 328 -9.79 -20.80 7.95
C LEU A 328 -9.30 -21.23 9.36
N ASP A 329 -8.07 -21.75 9.40
CA ASP A 329 -7.43 -22.09 10.67
C ASP A 329 -7.27 -20.83 11.54
N LYS A 330 -7.40 -20.98 12.86
CA LYS A 330 -7.31 -19.89 13.84
C LYS A 330 -5.98 -19.13 13.75
N ASP A 331 -4.90 -19.81 13.41
CA ASP A 331 -3.57 -19.18 13.25
C ASP A 331 -3.53 -18.19 12.10
N VAL A 332 -4.28 -18.45 11.02
CA VAL A 332 -4.42 -17.51 9.89
C VAL A 332 -5.29 -16.33 10.29
N LEU A 333 -6.36 -16.57 11.03
CA LEU A 333 -7.28 -15.52 11.49
C LEU A 333 -6.62 -14.59 12.50
N SER A 334 -5.77 -15.10 13.41
CA SER A 334 -5.11 -14.30 14.45
C SER A 334 -4.22 -13.19 13.89
N ILE A 335 -3.68 -13.36 12.67
CA ILE A 335 -2.88 -12.35 11.99
C ILE A 335 -3.75 -11.16 11.57
N PHE A 336 -5.01 -11.40 11.23
CA PHE A 336 -5.94 -10.37 10.75
C PHE A 336 -6.86 -9.83 11.83
N GLU A 337 -7.04 -10.53 12.94
CA GLU A 337 -7.99 -10.20 14.02
C GLU A 337 -7.85 -8.76 14.54
N PRO A 338 -6.63 -8.22 14.74
CA PRO A 338 -6.47 -6.84 15.17
C PRO A 338 -6.95 -5.79 14.15
N PHE A 339 -6.89 -6.13 12.85
CA PHE A 339 -7.20 -5.19 11.76
C PHE A 339 -8.58 -5.42 11.16
N LEU A 340 -9.12 -6.62 11.30
CA LEU A 340 -10.29 -7.10 10.57
C LEU A 340 -11.31 -7.71 11.52
N GLY A 341 -11.26 -7.35 12.81
CA GLY A 341 -12.19 -7.86 13.81
C GLY A 341 -13.65 -7.77 13.34
N GLY A 342 -14.35 -8.91 13.36
CA GLY A 342 -15.73 -9.00 12.89
C GLY A 342 -15.91 -9.37 11.42
N LEU A 343 -14.86 -9.43 10.58
CA LEU A 343 -14.99 -9.91 9.21
C LEU A 343 -15.30 -11.39 9.14
N SER A 344 -16.19 -11.75 8.24
CA SER A 344 -16.56 -13.15 7.95
C SER A 344 -16.06 -13.63 6.60
N LYS A 345 -15.85 -12.70 5.65
CA LYS A 345 -15.46 -13.01 4.26
C LYS A 345 -14.48 -12.00 3.71
N ILE A 346 -13.61 -12.48 2.82
CA ILE A 346 -12.84 -11.63 1.89
C ILE A 346 -13.33 -11.95 0.48
N GLU A 347 -13.66 -10.91 -0.28
CA GLU A 347 -14.00 -10.98 -1.69
C GLU A 347 -12.94 -10.24 -2.50
N TYR A 348 -12.40 -10.90 -3.51
CA TYR A 348 -11.47 -10.29 -4.43
C TYR A 348 -12.05 -10.32 -5.85
N GLU A 349 -12.23 -9.15 -6.44
CA GLU A 349 -12.70 -8.97 -7.80
C GLU A 349 -11.55 -8.54 -8.71
N VAL A 350 -11.28 -9.34 -9.71
CA VAL A 350 -10.37 -9.02 -10.81
C VAL A 350 -11.17 -8.28 -11.88
N ARG A 351 -10.70 -7.10 -12.24
CA ARG A 351 -11.33 -6.24 -13.28
C ARG A 351 -10.37 -5.93 -14.41
#